data_c9bac092b751976e2b3a2c8588cc6335
#
_entry.id   c9bac092b751976e2b3a2c8588cc6335
#
_cell.length_a   1.000
_cell.length_b   1.000
_cell.length_c   1.000
_cell.angle_alpha   90.00
_cell.angle_beta   90.00
_cell.angle_gamma   90.00
#
_symmetry.space_group_name_H-M   'P 1'
#
loop_
_entity.id
_entity.type
_entity.pdbx_description
1 polymer ?
#
loop_
_entity_poly.entity_id
_entity_poly.type
_entity_poly.pdbx_seq_one_letter_code
_entity_poly.pdbx_strand_id
1 'polypeptide(L)'
;IFPARYATTKHVPENVWYKAPIGDKTDLKGDLRGIINTLDHLKELGIDILYLTPIFKSPSTHKYNTVDYYEISPDLGTKADLKELVEKCHEMGMKVILDGVFNHTATDFFAFQDVMKNGSSSRYYDWYYIEKYPINMGSGTKIPGYLTFAYYGGMPKLNMSNDETAEYFTNVGKYWIEECDI
;
A
#
# COMPACT_ATOMS: atom_id res chain seq x y z
N ILE A 1 7.26 -6.78 8.59
CA ILE A 1 7.20 -7.79 7.50
C ILE A 1 6.87 -7.10 6.19
N PHE A 2 7.55 -7.50 5.12
CA PHE A 2 7.21 -7.15 3.74
C PHE A 2 6.45 -8.34 3.12
N PRO A 3 5.10 -8.31 3.06
CA PRO A 3 4.29 -9.47 2.74
C PRO A 3 4.67 -10.15 1.41
N ALA A 4 4.86 -9.36 0.34
CA ALA A 4 5.22 -9.89 -0.98
C ALA A 4 6.56 -10.66 -1.03
N ARG A 5 7.39 -10.57 0.02
CA ARG A 5 8.74 -11.15 0.08
C ARG A 5 9.00 -12.05 1.29
N TYR A 6 8.03 -12.22 2.18
CA TYR A 6 8.27 -12.90 3.44
C TYR A 6 8.01 -14.41 3.36
N ALA A 7 6.79 -14.80 3.06
CA ALA A 7 6.38 -16.19 2.98
C ALA A 7 5.23 -16.36 1.98
N THR A 8 5.14 -17.53 1.37
CA THR A 8 4.14 -17.79 0.34
C THR A 8 3.60 -19.22 0.41
N THR A 9 2.33 -19.39 0.01
CA THR A 9 1.75 -20.71 -0.28
C THR A 9 1.81 -21.07 -1.77
N LYS A 10 2.27 -20.13 -2.61
CA LYS A 10 2.38 -20.31 -4.07
C LYS A 10 3.71 -20.94 -4.44
N HIS A 11 3.72 -21.69 -5.54
CA HIS A 11 4.98 -22.23 -6.07
C HIS A 11 5.88 -21.09 -6.58
N VAL A 12 7.11 -21.03 -6.09
CA VAL A 12 8.16 -20.15 -6.58
C VAL A 12 9.32 -21.01 -7.05
N PRO A 13 9.76 -20.90 -8.32
CA PRO A 13 10.89 -21.70 -8.81
C PRO A 13 12.17 -21.46 -7.98
N GLU A 14 12.93 -22.53 -7.72
CA GLU A 14 14.15 -22.46 -6.90
C GLU A 14 15.16 -21.43 -7.41
N ASN A 15 15.29 -21.28 -8.71
CA ASN A 15 16.19 -20.29 -9.31
C ASN A 15 15.80 -18.84 -9.01
N VAL A 16 14.60 -18.57 -8.56
CA VAL A 16 14.12 -17.24 -8.11
C VAL A 16 14.56 -17.00 -6.67
N TRP A 17 14.43 -18.00 -5.77
CA TRP A 17 14.84 -17.88 -4.38
C TRP A 17 16.34 -17.67 -4.18
N TYR A 18 17.17 -18.33 -4.99
CA TYR A 18 18.62 -18.28 -4.84
C TYR A 18 19.31 -17.29 -5.77
N LYS A 19 18.55 -16.54 -6.56
CA LYS A 19 19.10 -15.55 -7.46
C LYS A 19 19.39 -14.24 -6.72
N ALA A 20 20.65 -13.97 -6.44
CA ALA A 20 21.10 -12.70 -5.87
C ALA A 20 21.70 -11.80 -6.97
N PRO A 21 21.52 -10.43 -6.88
CA PRO A 21 20.66 -9.74 -5.93
C PRO A 21 19.19 -9.85 -6.34
N ILE A 22 18.30 -9.97 -5.33
CA ILE A 22 16.85 -9.89 -5.54
C ILE A 22 16.52 -8.42 -5.80
N GLY A 23 16.20 -8.07 -7.05
CA GLY A 23 15.79 -6.71 -7.42
C GLY A 23 14.34 -6.39 -7.04
N ASP A 24 13.96 -5.12 -7.12
CA ASP A 24 12.60 -4.65 -6.79
C ASP A 24 11.50 -5.31 -7.64
N LYS A 25 11.85 -5.78 -8.83
CA LYS A 25 10.92 -6.46 -9.75
C LYS A 25 10.83 -7.97 -9.54
N THR A 26 11.59 -8.53 -8.60
CA THR A 26 11.53 -9.97 -8.32
C THR A 26 10.26 -10.26 -7.53
N ASP A 27 9.33 -10.99 -8.14
CA ASP A 27 8.12 -11.45 -7.50
C ASP A 27 8.40 -12.78 -6.77
N LEU A 28 8.50 -12.72 -5.45
CA LEU A 28 8.62 -13.89 -4.58
C LEU A 28 7.28 -14.47 -4.18
N LYS A 29 6.17 -13.87 -4.67
CA LYS A 29 4.80 -14.33 -4.47
C LYS A 29 4.40 -14.49 -3.00
N GLY A 30 5.02 -13.76 -2.09
CA GLY A 30 4.62 -13.70 -0.69
C GLY A 30 3.17 -13.23 -0.57
N ASP A 31 2.46 -13.74 0.42
CA ASP A 31 1.06 -13.43 0.65
C ASP A 31 0.67 -13.52 2.14
N LEU A 32 -0.54 -13.04 2.47
CA LEU A 32 -1.06 -13.05 3.84
C LEU A 32 -1.19 -14.50 4.38
N ARG A 33 -1.55 -15.46 3.53
CA ARG A 33 -1.65 -16.87 3.90
C ARG A 33 -0.29 -17.45 4.28
N GLY A 34 0.77 -17.06 3.58
CA GLY A 34 2.13 -17.43 3.94
C GLY A 34 2.54 -16.88 5.32
N ILE A 35 2.15 -15.65 5.65
CA ILE A 35 2.38 -15.09 6.99
C ILE A 35 1.63 -15.88 8.05
N ILE A 36 0.34 -16.19 7.82
CA ILE A 36 -0.47 -17.01 8.75
C ILE A 36 0.22 -18.32 9.07
N ASN A 37 0.77 -19.00 8.07
CA ASN A 37 1.42 -20.29 8.23
C ASN A 37 2.76 -20.22 9.01
N THR A 38 3.27 -19.03 9.29
CA THR A 38 4.53 -18.80 10.02
C THR A 38 4.33 -18.16 11.39
N LEU A 39 3.09 -17.98 11.85
CA LEU A 39 2.81 -17.29 13.12
C LEU A 39 3.43 -17.99 14.33
N ASP A 40 3.42 -19.31 14.38
CA ASP A 40 4.05 -20.07 15.47
C ASP A 40 5.54 -19.74 15.58
N HIS A 41 6.24 -19.72 14.45
CA HIS A 41 7.66 -19.35 14.41
C HIS A 41 7.89 -17.91 14.88
N LEU A 42 7.04 -16.97 14.47
CA LEU A 42 7.15 -15.58 14.91
C LEU A 42 6.91 -15.44 16.41
N LYS A 43 5.97 -16.21 16.96
CA LYS A 43 5.71 -16.24 18.41
C LYS A 43 6.87 -16.86 19.19
N GLU A 44 7.47 -17.94 18.70
CA GLU A 44 8.67 -18.54 19.27
C GLU A 44 9.87 -17.59 19.30
N LEU A 45 9.97 -16.69 18.31
CA LEU A 45 10.97 -15.60 18.28
C LEU A 45 10.67 -14.47 19.28
N GLY A 46 9.53 -14.51 19.98
CA GLY A 46 9.16 -13.47 20.95
C GLY A 46 8.56 -12.20 20.30
N ILE A 47 7.97 -12.32 19.10
CA ILE A 47 7.31 -11.19 18.44
C ILE A 47 5.94 -10.94 19.09
N ASP A 48 5.68 -9.70 19.47
CA ASP A 48 4.40 -9.25 20.04
C ASP A 48 3.59 -8.40 19.09
N ILE A 49 4.22 -7.81 18.08
CA ILE A 49 3.56 -6.92 17.11
C ILE A 49 4.03 -7.25 15.69
N LEU A 50 3.08 -7.51 14.79
CA LEU A 50 3.32 -7.58 13.35
C LEU A 50 3.06 -6.23 12.71
N TYR A 51 4.09 -5.54 12.28
CA TYR A 51 3.98 -4.39 11.39
C TYR A 51 4.12 -4.87 9.94
N LEU A 52 3.05 -4.73 9.16
CA LEU A 52 3.05 -5.06 7.74
C LEU A 52 3.34 -3.81 6.91
N THR A 53 4.33 -3.87 6.01
CA THR A 53 4.45 -2.86 4.95
C THR A 53 3.18 -2.86 4.10
N PRO A 54 2.92 -1.83 3.25
CA PRO A 54 1.61 -1.65 2.63
C PRO A 54 1.06 -2.91 1.95
N ILE A 55 -0.24 -3.15 2.13
CA ILE A 55 -0.96 -4.29 1.55
C ILE A 55 -2.08 -3.90 0.60
N PHE A 56 -2.37 -2.59 0.49
CA PHE A 56 -3.47 -2.10 -0.32
C PHE A 56 -3.18 -2.21 -1.82
N LYS A 57 -4.24 -2.18 -2.62
CA LYS A 57 -4.17 -2.35 -4.07
C LYS A 57 -3.18 -1.37 -4.70
N SER A 58 -2.20 -1.92 -5.40
CA SER A 58 -1.10 -1.18 -5.99
C SER A 58 -0.46 -1.98 -7.13
N PRO A 59 0.05 -1.33 -8.19
CA PRO A 59 0.72 -2.02 -9.28
C PRO A 59 2.14 -2.47 -8.95
N SER A 60 2.75 -1.96 -7.88
CA SER A 60 4.12 -2.32 -7.50
C SER A 60 4.18 -3.46 -6.49
N THR A 61 5.33 -4.15 -6.42
CA THR A 61 5.57 -5.18 -5.42
C THR A 61 5.57 -4.61 -4.00
N HIS A 62 6.11 -3.40 -3.81
CA HIS A 62 6.23 -2.75 -2.49
C HIS A 62 4.93 -2.09 -1.99
N LYS A 63 3.92 -1.90 -2.85
CA LYS A 63 2.60 -1.34 -2.56
C LYS A 63 2.55 0.12 -2.05
N TYR A 64 3.67 0.85 -2.02
CA TYR A 64 3.68 2.25 -1.61
C TYR A 64 2.99 3.21 -2.58
N ASN A 65 2.74 2.86 -3.83
CA ASN A 65 1.94 3.62 -4.78
C ASN A 65 0.50 3.08 -4.81
N THR A 66 -0.27 3.39 -3.78
CA THR A 66 -1.61 2.87 -3.56
C THR A 66 -2.61 3.45 -4.56
N VAL A 67 -3.39 2.56 -5.19
CA VAL A 67 -4.47 2.87 -6.15
C VAL A 67 -5.84 2.84 -5.48
N ASP A 68 -6.02 1.94 -4.50
CA ASP A 68 -7.26 1.82 -3.73
C ASP A 68 -6.93 1.46 -2.29
N TYR A 69 -7.39 2.29 -1.35
CA TYR A 69 -7.12 2.12 0.09
C TYR A 69 -8.14 1.23 0.79
N TYR A 70 -9.23 0.84 0.12
CA TYR A 70 -10.27 -0.05 0.66
C TYR A 70 -10.17 -1.48 0.15
N GLU A 71 -9.23 -1.75 -0.78
CA GLU A 71 -8.96 -3.07 -1.33
C GLU A 71 -7.56 -3.57 -0.98
N ILE A 72 -7.46 -4.83 -0.59
CA ILE A 72 -6.17 -5.52 -0.47
C ILE A 72 -5.69 -5.86 -1.89
N SER A 73 -4.39 -5.76 -2.11
CA SER A 73 -3.79 -6.13 -3.39
C SER A 73 -4.03 -7.62 -3.68
N PRO A 74 -4.64 -7.97 -4.83
CA PRO A 74 -5.08 -9.35 -5.10
C PRO A 74 -3.95 -10.40 -5.07
N ASP A 75 -2.71 -9.97 -5.32
CA ASP A 75 -1.54 -10.83 -5.24
C ASP A 75 -1.15 -11.20 -3.79
N LEU A 76 -1.60 -10.40 -2.81
CA LEU A 76 -1.34 -10.65 -1.39
C LEU A 76 -2.45 -11.47 -0.69
N GLY A 77 -3.65 -11.46 -1.23
CA GLY A 77 -4.80 -12.17 -0.65
C GLY A 77 -6.07 -11.34 -0.62
N THR A 78 -6.95 -11.67 0.31
CA THR A 78 -8.28 -11.07 0.48
C THR A 78 -8.44 -10.42 1.85
N LYS A 79 -9.52 -9.65 2.03
CA LYS A 79 -9.91 -9.14 3.36
C LYS A 79 -10.19 -10.27 4.35
N ALA A 80 -10.72 -11.41 3.90
CA ALA A 80 -10.91 -12.57 4.74
C ALA A 80 -9.57 -13.15 5.25
N ASP A 81 -8.55 -13.18 4.40
CA ASP A 81 -7.19 -13.61 4.81
C ASP A 81 -6.60 -12.65 5.85
N LEU A 82 -6.82 -11.33 5.71
CA LEU A 82 -6.37 -10.37 6.71
C LEU A 82 -7.10 -10.55 8.05
N LYS A 83 -8.42 -10.73 8.02
CA LYS A 83 -9.20 -10.98 9.25
C LYS A 83 -8.69 -12.24 9.97
N GLU A 84 -8.48 -13.32 9.25
CA GLU A 84 -7.92 -14.56 9.83
C GLU A 84 -6.52 -14.35 10.42
N LEU A 85 -5.67 -13.58 9.72
CA LEU A 85 -4.34 -13.24 10.24
C LEU A 85 -4.43 -12.48 11.57
N VAL A 86 -5.31 -11.47 11.65
CA VAL A 86 -5.50 -10.65 12.85
C VAL A 86 -6.08 -11.48 14.00
N GLU A 87 -7.12 -12.28 13.75
CA GLU A 87 -7.71 -13.18 14.74
C GLU A 87 -6.66 -14.12 15.35
N LYS A 88 -5.88 -14.80 14.50
CA LYS A 88 -4.81 -15.69 14.96
C LYS A 88 -3.71 -14.97 15.73
N CYS A 89 -3.34 -13.77 15.30
CA CYS A 89 -2.40 -12.94 16.05
C CYS A 89 -2.94 -12.64 17.45
N HIS A 90 -4.21 -12.24 17.57
CA HIS A 90 -4.84 -11.92 18.85
C HIS A 90 -4.93 -13.15 19.75
N GLU A 91 -5.31 -14.33 19.22
CA GLU A 91 -5.30 -15.60 19.97
C GLU A 91 -3.92 -15.92 20.56
N MET A 92 -2.85 -15.54 19.88
CA MET A 92 -1.47 -15.72 20.32
C MET A 92 -0.95 -14.54 21.17
N GLY A 93 -1.79 -13.55 21.49
CA GLY A 93 -1.40 -12.35 22.23
C GLY A 93 -0.50 -11.39 21.42
N MET A 94 -0.56 -11.44 20.10
CA MET A 94 0.13 -10.51 19.20
C MET A 94 -0.84 -9.47 18.65
N LYS A 95 -0.30 -8.32 18.22
CA LYS A 95 -1.06 -7.24 17.56
C LYS A 95 -0.63 -7.07 16.12
N VAL A 96 -1.50 -6.47 15.30
CA VAL A 96 -1.22 -6.19 13.89
C VAL A 96 -1.30 -4.69 13.62
N ILE A 97 -0.30 -4.16 12.94
CA ILE A 97 -0.25 -2.77 12.45
C ILE A 97 -0.16 -2.81 10.92
N LEU A 98 -1.01 -2.04 10.25
CA LEU A 98 -0.93 -1.80 8.81
C LEU A 98 -0.23 -0.48 8.50
N ASP A 99 0.60 -0.46 7.45
CA ASP A 99 1.22 0.75 6.94
C ASP A 99 0.19 1.60 6.18
N GLY A 100 -0.13 2.78 6.71
CA GLY A 100 -1.03 3.76 6.09
C GLY A 100 -0.24 4.75 5.21
N VAL A 101 -0.19 4.52 3.92
CA VAL A 101 0.49 5.42 2.97
C VAL A 101 -0.37 6.66 2.70
N PHE A 102 -0.41 7.59 3.66
CA PHE A 102 -1.28 8.79 3.59
C PHE A 102 -0.53 10.07 3.20
N ASN A 103 0.73 9.97 2.76
CA ASN A 103 1.50 11.09 2.25
C ASN A 103 1.23 11.36 0.76
N HIS A 104 0.95 10.34 -0.03
CA HIS A 104 0.77 10.39 -1.48
C HIS A 104 -0.11 9.23 -1.96
N THR A 105 -0.58 9.30 -3.20
CA THR A 105 -1.28 8.20 -3.87
C THR A 105 -0.50 7.72 -5.09
N ALA A 106 -0.96 6.65 -5.75
CA ALA A 106 -0.56 6.40 -7.13
C ALA A 106 -1.20 7.42 -8.08
N THR A 107 -0.66 7.55 -9.28
CA THR A 107 -1.31 8.35 -10.34
C THR A 107 -2.65 7.75 -10.79
N ASP A 108 -2.83 6.44 -10.64
CA ASP A 108 -4.06 5.73 -11.01
C ASP A 108 -5.16 5.79 -9.93
N PHE A 109 -4.89 6.47 -8.80
CA PHE A 109 -5.90 6.73 -7.79
C PHE A 109 -7.02 7.63 -8.34
N PHE A 110 -8.27 7.31 -8.03
CA PHE A 110 -9.44 7.93 -8.65
C PHE A 110 -9.44 9.46 -8.61
N ALA A 111 -9.06 10.05 -7.47
CA ALA A 111 -9.05 11.49 -7.30
C ALA A 111 -7.97 12.16 -8.18
N PHE A 112 -6.79 11.56 -8.30
CA PHE A 112 -5.74 12.10 -9.17
C PHE A 112 -6.09 11.94 -10.66
N GLN A 113 -6.72 10.84 -11.05
CA GLN A 113 -7.23 10.64 -12.41
C GLN A 113 -8.28 11.70 -12.80
N ASP A 114 -9.15 12.06 -11.84
CA ASP A 114 -10.12 13.14 -12.07
C ASP A 114 -9.43 14.50 -12.24
N VAL A 115 -8.42 14.81 -11.40
CA VAL A 115 -7.61 16.04 -11.55
C VAL A 115 -6.91 16.08 -12.89
N MET A 116 -6.33 14.98 -13.34
CA MET A 116 -5.67 14.90 -14.64
C MET A 116 -6.62 15.19 -15.80
N LYS A 117 -7.85 14.70 -15.70
CA LYS A 117 -8.87 14.85 -16.75
C LYS A 117 -9.50 16.25 -16.75
N ASN A 118 -9.84 16.79 -15.59
CA ASN A 118 -10.69 17.95 -15.41
C ASN A 118 -9.92 19.22 -14.96
N GLY A 119 -8.64 19.08 -14.59
CA GLY A 119 -7.81 20.19 -14.11
C GLY A 119 -8.43 20.89 -12.91
N SER A 120 -8.41 22.21 -12.89
CA SER A 120 -8.99 23.03 -11.81
C SER A 120 -10.51 22.92 -11.64
N SER A 121 -11.20 22.25 -12.57
CA SER A 121 -12.64 21.95 -12.44
C SER A 121 -12.91 20.63 -11.69
N SER A 122 -11.88 19.87 -11.35
CA SER A 122 -12.01 18.69 -10.52
C SER A 122 -12.34 19.08 -9.08
N ARG A 123 -13.30 18.39 -8.45
CA ARG A 123 -13.55 18.55 -7.01
C ARG A 123 -12.36 18.10 -6.14
N TYR A 124 -11.47 17.28 -6.70
CA TYR A 124 -10.27 16.77 -6.02
C TYR A 124 -9.02 17.60 -6.31
N TYR A 125 -9.16 18.77 -6.98
CA TYR A 125 -7.98 19.57 -7.35
C TYR A 125 -7.15 19.95 -6.13
N ASP A 126 -7.78 20.39 -5.05
CA ASP A 126 -7.14 20.82 -3.81
C ASP A 126 -6.70 19.66 -2.90
N TRP A 127 -6.97 18.41 -3.30
CA TRP A 127 -6.42 17.22 -2.63
C TRP A 127 -4.91 17.04 -2.89
N TYR A 128 -4.40 17.74 -3.91
CA TYR A 128 -3.01 17.69 -4.33
C TYR A 128 -2.41 19.08 -4.42
N TYR A 129 -1.09 19.16 -4.43
CA TYR A 129 -0.35 20.39 -4.69
C TYR A 129 -0.05 20.48 -6.19
N ILE A 130 -0.96 21.09 -6.95
CA ILE A 130 -0.82 21.28 -8.40
C ILE A 130 -0.12 22.60 -8.67
N GLU A 131 1.03 22.56 -9.35
CA GLU A 131 1.85 23.73 -9.67
C GLU A 131 1.62 24.24 -11.10
N LYS A 132 1.27 23.32 -12.01
CA LYS A 132 1.09 23.64 -13.41
C LYS A 132 0.12 22.69 -14.10
N TYR A 133 -0.78 23.24 -14.90
CA TYR A 133 -1.71 22.49 -15.76
C TYR A 133 -1.50 22.86 -17.24
N PRO A 134 -1.64 21.96 -18.24
CA PRO A 134 -1.97 20.55 -18.07
C PRO A 134 -0.85 19.76 -17.37
N ILE A 135 -1.28 18.79 -16.55
CA ILE A 135 -0.37 17.89 -15.86
C ILE A 135 0.34 17.03 -16.91
N ASN A 136 1.67 17.05 -16.90
CA ASN A 136 2.45 16.21 -17.77
C ASN A 136 3.10 15.10 -16.95
N MET A 137 2.61 13.88 -17.09
CA MET A 137 3.19 12.68 -16.49
C MET A 137 4.50 12.29 -17.19
N GLY A 138 5.47 13.19 -17.22
CA GLY A 138 6.78 12.91 -17.78
C GLY A 138 7.49 11.80 -17.02
N SER A 139 7.91 10.76 -17.72
CA SER A 139 8.86 9.79 -17.18
C SER A 139 10.22 10.48 -17.04
N GLY A 140 10.79 10.48 -15.83
CA GLY A 140 12.12 10.98 -15.56
C GLY A 140 12.16 12.29 -14.78
N THR A 141 13.30 12.97 -14.82
CA THR A 141 13.69 14.13 -14.00
C THR A 141 12.92 15.44 -14.27
N LYS A 142 11.87 15.45 -15.07
CA LYS A 142 11.04 16.62 -15.29
C LYS A 142 9.98 16.71 -14.21
N ILE A 143 9.90 17.86 -13.54
CA ILE A 143 8.87 18.20 -12.57
C ILE A 143 7.51 18.05 -13.26
N PRO A 144 6.64 17.16 -12.79
CA PRO A 144 5.41 16.80 -13.53
C PRO A 144 4.28 17.85 -13.41
N GLY A 145 4.53 19.01 -12.83
CA GLY A 145 3.53 20.07 -12.61
C GLY A 145 2.72 19.89 -11.32
N TYR A 146 3.15 19.02 -10.43
CA TYR A 146 2.59 18.78 -9.09
C TYR A 146 3.68 18.31 -8.14
N LEU A 147 3.49 18.49 -6.84
CA LEU A 147 4.39 17.96 -5.84
C LEU A 147 4.32 16.43 -5.79
N THR A 148 5.46 15.79 -5.54
CA THR A 148 5.59 14.34 -5.51
C THR A 148 6.36 13.88 -4.27
N PHE A 149 6.20 12.62 -3.91
CA PHE A 149 7.09 11.97 -2.96
C PHE A 149 8.44 11.66 -3.63
N ALA A 150 9.53 12.10 -2.98
CA ALA A 150 10.91 11.81 -3.38
C ALA A 150 11.21 12.11 -4.88
N TYR A 151 10.58 13.14 -5.44
CA TYR A 151 10.72 13.54 -6.86
C TYR A 151 10.29 12.46 -7.87
N TYR A 152 9.52 11.46 -7.42
CA TYR A 152 9.01 10.40 -8.28
C TYR A 152 7.60 10.74 -8.78
N GLY A 153 7.45 10.98 -10.08
CA GLY A 153 6.20 11.42 -10.71
C GLY A 153 5.01 10.47 -10.51
N GLY A 154 5.24 9.18 -10.25
CA GLY A 154 4.20 8.20 -9.98
C GLY A 154 3.56 8.27 -8.59
N MET A 155 3.99 9.23 -7.74
CA MET A 155 3.54 9.38 -6.35
C MET A 155 3.14 10.83 -6.04
N PRO A 156 2.01 11.32 -6.57
CA PRO A 156 1.50 12.68 -6.31
C PRO A 156 1.21 12.87 -4.83
N LYS A 157 1.76 13.97 -4.26
CA LYS A 157 1.66 14.27 -2.84
C LYS A 157 0.27 14.79 -2.48
N LEU A 158 -0.31 14.20 -1.43
CA LEU A 158 -1.58 14.63 -0.85
C LEU A 158 -1.45 15.92 -0.05
N ASN A 159 -2.45 16.77 -0.17
CA ASN A 159 -2.65 17.94 0.66
C ASN A 159 -3.51 17.58 1.89
N MET A 160 -2.87 17.09 2.95
CA MET A 160 -3.58 16.72 4.18
C MET A 160 -4.07 17.93 5.00
N SER A 161 -3.78 19.18 4.55
CA SER A 161 -4.38 20.40 5.12
C SER A 161 -5.76 20.71 4.51
N ASN A 162 -6.16 20.00 3.46
CA ASN A 162 -7.51 20.06 2.92
C ASN A 162 -8.41 19.12 3.73
N ASP A 163 -9.52 19.66 4.26
CA ASP A 163 -10.41 18.94 5.19
C ASP A 163 -11.03 17.69 4.55
N GLU A 164 -11.43 17.74 3.28
CA GLU A 164 -12.02 16.61 2.56
C GLU A 164 -10.99 15.48 2.36
N THR A 165 -9.74 15.84 2.07
CA THR A 165 -8.63 14.88 1.99
C THR A 165 -8.39 14.22 3.34
N ALA A 166 -8.28 15.01 4.40
CA ALA A 166 -8.05 14.51 5.76
C ALA A 166 -9.19 13.61 6.22
N GLU A 167 -10.44 13.97 5.94
CA GLU A 167 -11.62 13.17 6.26
C GLU A 167 -11.61 11.83 5.52
N TYR A 168 -11.31 11.82 4.21
CA TYR A 168 -11.23 10.60 3.43
C TYR A 168 -10.23 9.61 4.04
N PHE A 169 -9.00 10.05 4.33
CA PHE A 169 -7.97 9.17 4.88
C PHE A 169 -8.21 8.79 6.34
N THR A 170 -8.87 9.64 7.12
CA THR A 170 -9.38 9.27 8.46
C THR A 170 -10.39 8.13 8.35
N ASN A 171 -11.31 8.20 7.39
CA ASN A 171 -12.30 7.15 7.17
C ASN A 171 -11.66 5.84 6.67
N VAL A 172 -10.60 5.91 5.87
CA VAL A 172 -9.79 4.72 5.53
C VAL A 172 -9.22 4.05 6.79
N GLY A 173 -8.61 4.83 7.69
CA GLY A 173 -8.08 4.30 8.95
C GLY A 173 -9.15 3.64 9.80
N LYS A 174 -10.27 4.34 10.01
CA LYS A 174 -11.43 3.80 10.76
C LYS A 174 -11.95 2.49 10.15
N TYR A 175 -12.11 2.46 8.83
CA TYR A 175 -12.60 1.28 8.12
C TYR A 175 -11.77 0.03 8.44
N TRP A 176 -10.44 0.11 8.37
CA TRP A 176 -9.59 -1.04 8.63
C TRP A 176 -9.56 -1.46 10.10
N ILE A 177 -9.67 -0.50 11.03
CA ILE A 177 -9.81 -0.79 12.45
C ILE A 177 -11.15 -1.51 12.71
N GLU A 178 -12.25 -0.98 12.22
CA GLU A 178 -13.60 -1.53 12.45
C GLU A 178 -13.82 -2.87 11.74
N GLU A 179 -13.31 -3.02 10.52
CA GLU A 179 -13.51 -4.22 9.71
C GLU A 179 -12.58 -5.38 10.08
N CYS A 180 -11.36 -5.09 10.53
CA CYS A 180 -10.32 -6.11 10.69
C CYS A 180 -9.69 -6.15 12.08
N ASP A 181 -10.09 -5.28 13.00
CA ASP A 181 -9.61 -5.22 14.39
C ASP A 181 -8.07 -5.07 14.49
N ILE A 182 -7.49 -4.27 13.57
CA ILE A 182 -6.05 -3.99 13.58
C ILE A 182 -5.68 -3.03 14.70
#